data_e3cc21ab6a3ffd8888654ce3866f27ec
#
_entry.id   e3cc21ab6a3ffd8888654ce3866f27ec
#
_cell.length_a   1.000
_cell.length_b   1.000
_cell.length_c   1.000
_cell.angle_alpha   90.00
_cell.angle_beta   90.00
_cell.angle_gamma   90.00
#
_symmetry.space_group_name_H-M   'P 1'
#
loop_
_entity.id
_entity.type
_entity.pdbx_description
1 polymer ?
#
loop_
_entity_poly.entity_id
_entity_poly.type
_entity_poly.pdbx_seq_one_letter_code
_entity_poly.pdbx_strand_id
1 'polypeptide(L)'
;GLYADKLAHDYGFGKRYTLIPFKGLYLKYTKNKTDVKMNIYPVPNLKNPFLGVHYTETVDGDIKIGPTAIPAFWRENYDMSHGFSLTEFGEVIFYEAKLFLANSFNFRGLALEEMQKYNKDYFVSLAEKMVVSIDPKGFTDWTKPGIRAQLLDKEKLSLVQDFVIEGDQ
;
A
#
# COMPACT_ATOMS: atom_id res chain seq x y z
N GLY A 1 5.34 -3.36 -11.74
CA GLY A 1 6.58 -2.61 -11.75
C GLY A 1 6.42 -1.13 -11.48
N LEU A 2 7.31 -0.56 -10.66
CA LEU A 2 7.27 0.86 -10.26
C LEU A 2 7.46 1.84 -11.43
N TYR A 3 7.93 1.38 -12.57
CA TYR A 3 8.23 2.19 -13.76
C TYR A 3 7.50 1.68 -15.01
N ALA A 4 6.48 0.84 -14.86
CA ALA A 4 5.75 0.25 -16.00
C ALA A 4 5.05 1.32 -16.85
N ASP A 5 4.50 2.36 -16.22
CA ASP A 5 3.88 3.48 -16.91
C ASP A 5 4.89 4.30 -17.73
N LYS A 6 6.09 4.57 -17.18
CA LYS A 6 7.15 5.28 -17.91
C LYS A 6 7.58 4.50 -19.13
N LEU A 7 7.81 3.17 -18.97
CA LEU A 7 8.15 2.30 -20.08
C LEU A 7 7.06 2.28 -21.15
N ALA A 8 5.78 2.17 -20.76
CA ALA A 8 4.66 2.23 -21.69
C ALA A 8 4.62 3.58 -22.45
N HIS A 9 4.87 4.70 -21.74
CA HIS A 9 4.91 6.03 -22.35
C HIS A 9 6.02 6.17 -23.41
N ASP A 10 7.19 5.55 -23.18
CA ASP A 10 8.31 5.56 -24.14
C ASP A 10 7.93 4.85 -25.45
N TYR A 11 7.06 3.85 -25.38
CA TYR A 11 6.50 3.14 -26.53
C TYR A 11 5.18 3.76 -27.07
N GLY A 12 4.75 4.90 -26.56
CA GLY A 12 3.57 5.62 -27.03
C GLY A 12 2.25 5.24 -26.36
N PHE A 13 2.25 4.22 -25.49
CA PHE A 13 1.05 3.70 -24.82
C PHE A 13 0.83 4.31 -23.43
N GLY A 14 -0.36 4.11 -22.89
CA GLY A 14 -0.69 4.40 -21.51
C GLY A 14 -0.59 5.86 -21.07
N LYS A 15 -0.52 6.82 -21.99
CA LYS A 15 -0.29 8.26 -21.67
C LYS A 15 -1.35 8.88 -20.78
N ARG A 16 -2.52 8.27 -20.71
CA ARG A 16 -3.62 8.64 -19.83
C ARG A 16 -3.33 8.30 -18.37
N TYR A 17 -2.45 7.34 -18.12
CA TYR A 17 -2.19 6.79 -16.80
C TYR A 17 -0.88 7.30 -16.22
N THR A 18 -0.77 7.31 -14.91
CA THR A 18 0.48 7.45 -14.16
C THR A 18 0.45 6.59 -12.92
N LEU A 19 1.61 6.29 -12.37
CA LEU A 19 1.73 5.42 -11.22
C LEU A 19 1.88 6.25 -9.95
N ILE A 20 1.02 5.97 -8.96
CA ILE A 20 1.12 6.53 -7.60
C ILE A 20 1.60 5.43 -6.66
N PRO A 21 2.70 5.65 -5.92
CA PRO A 21 3.23 4.68 -4.98
C PRO A 21 2.49 4.75 -3.64
N PHE A 22 2.25 3.58 -3.05
CA PHE A 22 1.76 3.45 -1.68
C PHE A 22 2.71 2.59 -0.86
N LYS A 23 3.01 3.03 0.36
CA LYS A 23 3.93 2.33 1.27
C LYS A 23 3.18 1.31 2.12
N GLY A 24 3.61 0.06 2.02
CA GLY A 24 3.15 -1.04 2.84
C GLY A 24 4.09 -1.30 4.01
N LEU A 25 3.67 -0.96 5.21
CA LEU A 25 4.40 -1.29 6.44
C LEU A 25 3.91 -2.64 6.96
N TYR A 26 4.82 -3.37 7.60
CA TYR A 26 4.53 -4.63 8.27
C TYR A 26 5.14 -4.66 9.65
N LEU A 27 4.43 -5.27 10.59
CA LEU A 27 4.94 -5.62 11.92
C LEU A 27 5.18 -7.12 12.02
N LYS A 28 6.36 -7.50 12.51
CA LYS A 28 6.74 -8.90 12.76
C LYS A 28 6.38 -9.29 14.18
N TYR A 29 5.86 -10.51 14.33
CA TYR A 29 5.66 -11.16 15.61
C TYR A 29 6.98 -11.78 16.07
N THR A 30 7.44 -11.44 17.29
CA THR A 30 8.77 -11.85 17.79
C THR A 30 8.72 -12.82 18.96
N LYS A 31 7.52 -13.14 19.49
CA LYS A 31 7.38 -14.15 20.52
C LYS A 31 7.50 -15.57 19.94
N ASN A 32 8.07 -16.47 20.73
CA ASN A 32 8.50 -17.80 20.28
C ASN A 32 7.38 -18.77 19.88
N LYS A 33 6.12 -18.49 20.16
CA LYS A 33 5.00 -19.39 19.82
C LYS A 33 3.77 -18.57 19.40
N THR A 34 3.24 -18.92 18.26
CA THR A 34 1.92 -18.50 17.80
C THR A 34 1.20 -19.70 17.19
N ASP A 35 -0.10 -19.75 17.34
CA ASP A 35 -0.95 -20.77 16.71
C ASP A 35 -1.30 -20.40 15.25
N VAL A 36 -0.89 -19.23 14.80
CA VAL A 36 -1.06 -18.80 13.39
C VAL A 36 -0.07 -19.56 12.53
N LYS A 37 -0.57 -20.40 11.63
CA LYS A 37 0.21 -21.25 10.71
C LYS A 37 -0.24 -21.10 9.26
N MET A 38 -0.88 -19.98 8.94
CA MET A 38 -1.37 -19.70 7.60
C MET A 38 -1.62 -18.21 7.42
N ASN A 39 -1.79 -17.81 6.18
CA ASN A 39 -2.23 -16.45 5.86
C ASN A 39 -3.72 -16.28 6.21
N ILE A 40 -4.06 -15.21 6.93
CA ILE A 40 -5.43 -14.91 7.35
C ILE A 40 -5.79 -13.50 6.86
N TYR A 41 -6.81 -13.43 6.01
CA TYR A 41 -7.25 -12.18 5.39
C TYR A 41 -8.59 -11.73 5.97
N PRO A 42 -8.83 -10.42 6.13
CA PRO A 42 -10.15 -9.90 6.45
C PRO A 42 -11.10 -10.08 5.26
N VAL A 43 -12.39 -10.04 5.51
CA VAL A 43 -13.38 -9.93 4.44
C VAL A 43 -13.13 -8.62 3.68
N PRO A 44 -13.02 -8.66 2.33
CA PRO A 44 -12.75 -7.48 1.55
C PRO A 44 -13.84 -6.41 1.70
N ASN A 45 -13.41 -5.17 1.93
CA ASN A 45 -14.30 -4.02 1.85
C ASN A 45 -14.27 -3.48 0.41
N LEU A 46 -15.33 -3.69 -0.35
CA LEU A 46 -15.43 -3.28 -1.76
C LEU A 46 -15.30 -1.76 -1.98
N LYS A 47 -15.47 -0.97 -0.94
CA LYS A 47 -15.27 0.49 -1.00
C LYS A 47 -13.81 0.91 -0.81
N ASN A 48 -12.96 -0.01 -0.36
CA ASN A 48 -11.54 0.23 -0.16
C ASN A 48 -10.74 -0.42 -1.30
N PRO A 49 -9.98 0.34 -2.10
CA PRO A 49 -9.17 -0.22 -3.18
C PRO A 49 -7.98 -1.05 -2.69
N PHE A 50 -7.71 -1.01 -1.39
CA PHE A 50 -6.61 -1.73 -0.77
C PHE A 50 -7.10 -2.90 0.06
N LEU A 51 -6.33 -3.98 0.04
CA LEU A 51 -6.55 -5.09 0.94
C LEU A 51 -6.26 -4.63 2.39
N GLY A 52 -7.16 -4.97 3.30
CA GLY A 52 -7.00 -4.66 4.72
C GLY A 52 -5.79 -5.37 5.35
N VAL A 53 -5.45 -4.95 6.57
CA VAL A 53 -4.41 -5.61 7.37
C VAL A 53 -4.73 -7.09 7.49
N HIS A 54 -3.74 -7.95 7.24
CA HIS A 54 -3.87 -9.40 7.28
C HIS A 54 -2.63 -10.05 7.90
N TYR A 55 -2.75 -11.31 8.28
CA TYR A 55 -1.62 -12.11 8.72
C TYR A 55 -0.93 -12.77 7.52
N THR A 56 0.39 -12.74 7.52
CA THR A 56 1.22 -13.43 6.55
C THR A 56 2.24 -14.29 7.28
N GLU A 57 2.23 -15.59 6.97
CA GLU A 57 3.33 -16.49 7.32
C GLU A 57 4.37 -16.44 6.19
N THR A 58 5.61 -16.14 6.55
CA THR A 58 6.71 -16.09 5.59
C THR A 58 7.30 -17.49 5.39
N VAL A 59 8.13 -17.66 4.37
CA VAL A 59 8.85 -18.92 4.09
C VAL A 59 9.77 -19.34 5.23
N ASP A 60 10.21 -18.39 6.05
CA ASP A 60 11.05 -18.63 7.23
C ASP A 60 10.22 -18.95 8.49
N GLY A 61 8.89 -19.01 8.38
CA GLY A 61 7.97 -19.26 9.49
C GLY A 61 7.68 -18.03 10.35
N ASP A 62 8.13 -16.85 9.95
CA ASP A 62 7.81 -15.60 10.65
C ASP A 62 6.37 -15.17 10.37
N ILE A 63 5.68 -14.73 11.43
CA ILE A 63 4.35 -14.14 11.29
C ILE A 63 4.46 -12.62 11.24
N LYS A 64 3.80 -12.03 10.26
CA LYS A 64 3.70 -10.57 10.08
C LYS A 64 2.25 -10.14 9.93
N ILE A 65 1.95 -8.93 10.38
CA ILE A 65 0.69 -8.25 10.06
C ILE A 65 0.96 -7.06 9.15
N GLY A 66 0.07 -6.79 8.24
CA GLY A 66 0.18 -5.73 7.23
C GLY A 66 -0.55 -6.12 5.95
N PRO A 67 -0.29 -5.40 4.86
CA PRO A 67 0.40 -4.11 4.80
C PRO A 67 -0.51 -2.93 5.17
N THR A 68 0.09 -1.78 5.35
CA THR A 68 -0.59 -0.50 5.19
C THR A 68 -0.67 -0.13 3.70
N ALA A 69 -1.41 0.93 3.38
CA ALA A 69 -1.41 1.56 2.05
C ALA A 69 -1.25 3.08 2.20
N ILE A 70 -0.20 3.49 2.89
CA ILE A 70 0.09 4.89 3.18
C ILE A 70 0.62 5.55 1.90
N PRO A 71 0.14 6.73 1.50
CA PRO A 71 0.72 7.47 0.39
C PRO A 71 2.24 7.62 0.53
N ALA A 72 2.99 7.32 -0.53
CA ALA A 72 4.44 7.48 -0.57
C ALA A 72 4.78 8.66 -1.47
N PHE A 73 5.84 9.39 -1.18
CA PHE A 73 6.12 10.68 -1.80
C PHE A 73 6.93 10.60 -3.10
N TRP A 74 7.57 9.46 -3.39
CA TRP A 74 8.24 9.13 -4.65
C TRP A 74 8.24 7.61 -4.84
N ARG A 75 8.55 7.14 -6.03
CA ARG A 75 8.36 5.73 -6.43
C ARG A 75 9.13 4.73 -5.57
N GLU A 76 10.35 5.06 -5.17
CA GLU A 76 11.19 4.20 -4.33
C GLU A 76 11.32 4.70 -2.89
N ASN A 77 10.26 5.29 -2.34
CA ASN A 77 10.21 5.81 -0.97
C ASN A 77 10.20 4.69 0.09
N TYR A 78 11.15 3.77 0.01
CA TYR A 78 11.31 2.72 1.01
C TYR A 78 11.74 3.30 2.37
N ASP A 79 12.63 4.27 2.36
CA ASP A 79 13.08 5.05 3.53
C ASP A 79 13.06 6.55 3.23
N MET A 80 13.72 7.35 4.05
CA MET A 80 13.71 8.82 3.94
C MET A 80 14.55 9.37 2.78
N SER A 81 15.42 8.56 2.17
CA SER A 81 16.40 9.04 1.19
C SER A 81 16.55 8.13 -0.03
N HIS A 82 16.16 6.87 0.05
CA HIS A 82 16.38 5.90 -1.01
C HIS A 82 15.62 6.28 -2.28
N GLY A 83 16.35 6.33 -3.40
CA GLY A 83 15.77 6.62 -4.71
C GLY A 83 15.08 7.97 -4.82
N PHE A 84 15.40 8.96 -3.97
CA PHE A 84 14.78 10.27 -4.01
C PHE A 84 15.01 10.95 -5.36
N SER A 85 13.92 11.38 -5.97
CA SER A 85 13.89 12.16 -7.21
C SER A 85 12.93 13.34 -7.04
N LEU A 86 13.45 14.55 -7.19
CA LEU A 86 12.64 15.77 -7.07
C LEU A 86 11.51 15.81 -8.11
N THR A 87 11.77 15.31 -9.32
CA THR A 87 10.76 15.23 -10.38
C THR A 87 9.64 14.27 -10.02
N GLU A 88 9.97 13.07 -9.52
CA GLU A 88 8.98 12.09 -9.08
C GLU A 88 8.20 12.58 -7.86
N PHE A 89 8.91 13.19 -6.90
CA PHE A 89 8.27 13.81 -5.74
C PHE A 89 7.22 14.85 -6.18
N GLY A 90 7.60 15.76 -7.09
CA GLY A 90 6.67 16.77 -7.61
C GLY A 90 5.47 16.17 -8.33
N GLU A 91 5.69 15.15 -9.16
CA GLU A 91 4.61 14.44 -9.87
C GLU A 91 3.66 13.74 -8.90
N VAL A 92 4.19 12.96 -7.97
CA VAL A 92 3.40 12.20 -7.00
C VAL A 92 2.57 13.15 -6.12
N ILE A 93 3.21 14.16 -5.52
CA ILE A 93 2.52 15.15 -4.68
C ILE A 93 1.43 15.89 -5.46
N PHE A 94 1.67 16.23 -6.72
CA PHE A 94 0.67 16.90 -7.55
C PHE A 94 -0.60 16.03 -7.71
N TYR A 95 -0.46 14.74 -8.01
CA TYR A 95 -1.61 13.87 -8.16
C TYR A 95 -2.27 13.50 -6.83
N GLU A 96 -1.51 13.29 -5.78
CA GLU A 96 -2.07 13.06 -4.44
C GLU A 96 -2.85 14.27 -3.94
N ALA A 97 -2.33 15.49 -4.15
CA ALA A 97 -3.05 16.72 -3.84
C ALA A 97 -4.34 16.85 -4.66
N LYS A 98 -4.31 16.53 -5.96
CA LYS A 98 -5.53 16.50 -6.79
C LYS A 98 -6.56 15.50 -6.26
N LEU A 99 -6.13 14.29 -5.92
CA LEU A 99 -7.02 13.26 -5.35
C LEU A 99 -7.60 13.72 -4.00
N PHE A 100 -6.78 14.35 -3.17
CA PHE A 100 -7.19 14.85 -1.87
C PHE A 100 -8.20 16.00 -2.00
N LEU A 101 -7.96 16.96 -2.89
CA LEU A 101 -8.86 18.11 -3.12
C LEU A 101 -10.16 17.67 -3.77
N ALA A 102 -10.11 16.85 -4.80
CA ALA A 102 -11.28 16.33 -5.47
C ALA A 102 -12.06 15.31 -4.61
N ASN A 103 -11.39 14.72 -3.62
CA ASN A 103 -11.92 13.64 -2.79
C ASN A 103 -12.52 12.49 -3.61
N SER A 104 -11.95 12.21 -4.77
CA SER A 104 -12.36 11.11 -5.64
C SER A 104 -12.32 9.80 -4.86
N PHE A 105 -13.31 8.94 -5.03
CA PHE A 105 -13.46 7.66 -4.31
C PHE A 105 -13.21 7.72 -2.78
N ASN A 106 -13.49 8.86 -2.15
CA ASN A 106 -13.23 9.11 -0.72
C ASN A 106 -11.73 9.03 -0.34
N PHE A 107 -10.85 9.51 -1.21
CA PHE A 107 -9.39 9.45 -0.99
C PHE A 107 -8.96 10.08 0.34
N ARG A 108 -9.58 11.19 0.78
CA ARG A 108 -9.28 11.82 2.08
C ARG A 108 -9.52 10.86 3.25
N GLY A 109 -10.68 10.20 3.26
CA GLY A 109 -11.00 9.23 4.29
C GLY A 109 -10.01 8.07 4.32
N LEU A 110 -9.69 7.53 3.15
CA LEU A 110 -8.72 6.43 3.01
C LEU A 110 -7.32 6.85 3.47
N ALA A 111 -6.82 8.02 3.04
CA ALA A 111 -5.50 8.50 3.43
C ALA A 111 -5.39 8.72 4.94
N LEU A 112 -6.41 9.33 5.56
CA LEU A 112 -6.43 9.55 7.01
C LEU A 112 -6.51 8.22 7.78
N GLU A 113 -7.32 7.26 7.34
CA GLU A 113 -7.39 5.92 7.93
C GLU A 113 -6.03 5.20 7.85
N GLU A 114 -5.39 5.25 6.67
CA GLU A 114 -4.08 4.64 6.48
C GLU A 114 -3.00 5.31 7.35
N MET A 115 -3.03 6.63 7.49
CA MET A 115 -2.10 7.37 8.36
C MET A 115 -2.23 6.98 9.83
N GLN A 116 -3.42 6.61 10.32
CA GLN A 116 -3.60 6.12 11.69
C GLN A 116 -2.82 4.83 11.96
N LYS A 117 -2.54 4.04 10.93
CA LYS A 117 -1.78 2.78 11.04
C LYS A 117 -0.29 2.98 11.35
N TYR A 118 0.23 4.22 11.35
CA TYR A 118 1.51 4.53 11.96
C TYR A 118 1.50 4.36 13.48
N ASN A 119 0.32 4.51 14.10
CA ASN A 119 0.15 4.13 15.49
C ASN A 119 0.14 2.60 15.59
N LYS A 120 1.16 2.04 16.23
CA LYS A 120 1.37 0.60 16.36
C LYS A 120 0.19 -0.10 17.05
N ASP A 121 -0.32 0.49 18.12
CA ASP A 121 -1.40 -0.12 18.91
C ASP A 121 -2.70 -0.17 18.08
N TYR A 122 -3.00 0.90 17.34
CA TYR A 122 -4.11 0.89 16.40
C TYR A 122 -3.91 -0.16 15.31
N PHE A 123 -2.71 -0.24 14.73
CA PHE A 123 -2.40 -1.19 13.67
C PHE A 123 -2.56 -2.64 14.13
N VAL A 124 -2.07 -2.97 15.32
CA VAL A 124 -2.22 -4.30 15.94
C VAL A 124 -3.69 -4.59 16.24
N SER A 125 -4.45 -3.62 16.73
CA SER A 125 -5.88 -3.80 17.05
C SER A 125 -6.73 -4.20 15.84
N LEU A 126 -6.33 -3.82 14.63
CA LEU A 126 -7.00 -4.27 13.40
C LEU A 126 -6.80 -5.77 13.15
N ALA A 127 -5.62 -6.28 13.47
CA ALA A 127 -5.30 -7.69 13.32
C ALA A 127 -5.93 -8.55 14.41
N GLU A 128 -6.01 -8.06 15.66
CA GLU A 128 -6.63 -8.78 16.79
C GLU A 128 -8.07 -9.22 16.51
N LYS A 129 -8.79 -8.48 15.68
CA LYS A 129 -10.17 -8.83 15.29
C LYS A 129 -10.29 -10.14 14.51
N MET A 130 -9.19 -10.64 13.96
CA MET A 130 -9.18 -11.85 13.13
C MET A 130 -8.69 -13.08 13.86
N VAL A 131 -7.87 -12.93 14.91
CA VAL A 131 -7.24 -14.04 15.63
C VAL A 131 -7.27 -13.77 17.13
N VAL A 132 -8.06 -14.55 17.86
CA VAL A 132 -8.27 -14.36 19.30
C VAL A 132 -7.09 -14.88 20.14
N SER A 133 -6.34 -15.88 19.65
CA SER A 133 -5.31 -16.59 20.42
C SER A 133 -3.92 -15.97 20.36
N ILE A 134 -3.72 -14.89 19.59
CA ILE A 134 -2.41 -14.26 19.47
C ILE A 134 -2.23 -13.13 20.49
N ASP A 135 -1.06 -13.10 21.16
CA ASP A 135 -0.74 -11.99 22.07
C ASP A 135 -0.32 -10.75 21.28
N PRO A 136 -1.12 -9.65 21.33
CA PRO A 136 -0.83 -8.43 20.56
C PRO A 136 0.52 -7.81 20.90
N LYS A 137 1.00 -7.98 22.13
CA LYS A 137 2.33 -7.49 22.58
C LYS A 137 3.51 -8.22 21.93
N GLY A 138 3.23 -9.28 21.18
CA GLY A 138 4.24 -10.00 20.41
C GLY A 138 4.63 -9.30 19.11
N PHE A 139 3.84 -8.36 18.61
CA PHE A 139 4.18 -7.56 17.43
C PHE A 139 5.08 -6.39 17.83
N THR A 140 6.39 -6.52 17.62
CA THR A 140 7.37 -5.53 18.10
C THR A 140 8.11 -4.82 16.98
N ASP A 141 8.48 -5.52 15.92
CA ASP A 141 9.49 -5.07 14.97
C ASP A 141 8.85 -4.67 13.63
N TRP A 142 9.04 -3.40 13.27
CA TRP A 142 8.75 -2.95 11.91
C TRP A 142 9.74 -3.62 10.94
N THR A 143 9.22 -4.20 9.88
CA THR A 143 10.06 -4.75 8.82
C THR A 143 10.32 -3.72 7.73
N LYS A 144 11.23 -4.04 6.80
CA LYS A 144 11.42 -3.19 5.62
C LYS A 144 10.08 -3.01 4.88
N PRO A 145 9.70 -1.77 4.55
CA PRO A 145 8.46 -1.51 3.84
C PRO A 145 8.50 -2.05 2.41
N GLY A 146 7.33 -2.39 1.88
CA GLY A 146 7.14 -2.57 0.45
C GLY A 146 6.59 -1.29 -0.20
N ILE A 147 6.79 -1.13 -1.50
CA ILE A 147 6.10 -0.09 -2.28
C ILE A 147 5.14 -0.77 -3.26
N ARG A 148 3.85 -0.43 -3.13
CA ARG A 148 2.82 -0.83 -4.07
C ARG A 148 2.71 0.22 -5.17
N ALA A 149 2.92 -0.21 -6.39
CA ALA A 149 2.65 0.57 -7.58
C ALA A 149 1.14 0.55 -7.88
N GLN A 150 0.47 1.68 -7.73
CA GLN A 150 -0.95 1.78 -8.04
C GLN A 150 -1.16 2.69 -9.24
N LEU A 151 -1.79 2.18 -10.28
CA LEU A 151 -2.06 2.94 -11.50
C LEU A 151 -3.22 3.91 -11.25
N LEU A 152 -3.03 5.17 -11.64
CA LEU A 152 -4.01 6.25 -11.62
C LEU A 152 -4.45 6.59 -13.04
N ASP A 153 -5.73 6.62 -13.28
CA ASP A 153 -6.32 7.28 -14.44
C ASP A 153 -6.36 8.80 -14.20
N LYS A 154 -5.52 9.54 -14.94
CA LYS A 154 -5.37 11.01 -14.77
C LYS A 154 -6.61 11.80 -15.17
N GLU A 155 -7.43 11.27 -16.08
CA GLU A 155 -8.66 11.92 -16.55
C GLU A 155 -9.80 11.71 -15.57
N LYS A 156 -9.99 10.49 -15.11
CA LYS A 156 -11.05 10.12 -14.17
C LYS A 156 -10.72 10.42 -12.71
N LEU A 157 -9.43 10.69 -12.39
CA LEU A 157 -8.91 10.79 -11.03
C LEU A 157 -9.35 9.59 -10.16
N SER A 158 -9.15 8.39 -10.69
CA SER A 158 -9.52 7.14 -10.03
C SER A 158 -8.40 6.10 -10.12
N LEU A 159 -8.27 5.29 -9.08
CA LEU A 159 -7.32 4.18 -9.10
C LEU A 159 -7.83 3.07 -10.00
N VAL A 160 -6.96 2.58 -10.86
CA VAL A 160 -7.27 1.45 -11.76
C VAL A 160 -7.23 0.16 -10.96
N GLN A 161 -8.33 -0.61 -11.02
CA GLN A 161 -8.49 -1.84 -10.21
C GLN A 161 -8.05 -3.11 -10.95
N ASP A 162 -7.86 -3.02 -12.27
CA ASP A 162 -7.53 -4.16 -13.11
C ASP A 162 -6.39 -3.81 -14.09
N PHE A 163 -6.02 -4.76 -14.92
CA PHE A 163 -5.00 -4.54 -15.95
C PHE A 163 -5.49 -3.56 -17.01
N VAL A 164 -4.57 -2.73 -17.50
CA VAL A 164 -4.76 -1.93 -18.71
C VAL A 164 -3.94 -2.57 -19.82
N ILE A 165 -4.58 -2.88 -20.92
CA ILE A 165 -3.95 -3.47 -22.11
C ILE A 165 -4.23 -2.55 -23.29
N GLU A 166 -3.18 -2.01 -23.89
CA GLU A 166 -3.23 -1.22 -25.10
C GLU A 166 -2.30 -1.86 -26.15
N GLY A 167 -2.65 -1.73 -27.41
CA GLY A 167 -1.86 -2.24 -28.55
C GLY A 167 -2.21 -1.51 -29.82
N ASP A 168 -1.25 -1.47 -30.76
CA ASP A 168 -1.51 -0.98 -32.12
C ASP A 168 -2.40 -1.99 -32.86
N GLN A 169 -3.32 -1.46 -33.69
CA GLN A 169 -4.14 -2.23 -34.61
C GLN A 169 -3.42 -2.41 -35.94
#